data_7476f4c34f949a7734841ed474b9ce70
#
_entry.id   7476f4c34f949a7734841ed474b9ce70
#
_cell.length_a   1.000
_cell.length_b   1.000
_cell.length_c   1.000
_cell.angle_alpha   90.00
_cell.angle_beta   90.00
_cell.angle_gamma   90.00
#
_symmetry.space_group_name_H-M   'P 1'
#
loop_
_entity.id
_entity.type
_entity.pdbx_description
1 polymer ?
#
loop_
_entity_poly.entity_id
_entity_poly.type
_entity_poly.pdbx_seq_one_letter_code
_entity_poly.pdbx_strand_id
1 'polypeptide(L)'
;MKKILCVGAGFSCAVIARELAEQGHVVTVIDQRSHVAGNCHTQRDDETGIMLHVYGPHIFHTDNQEVWDYINKYGEFKPFINRVKAVSKDSVYSLPINLHTINQFFNKQFNPKQAQEWIEKQADLSIEEPVTFEEQAMRFIGKDLYHAFFYGYTKKQWGLEPKELPASILKRLPVRFNYDDNYFSHHFQGMPSEGYTKIVENILNHKNITVDLNTCFDKSMLSQYDHVIWSA
;
A
#
# COMPACT_ATOMS: atom_id res chain seq x y z
N MET A 1 28.38 20.99 8.10
CA MET A 1 27.84 19.92 8.95
C MET A 1 26.70 20.52 9.75
N LYS A 2 25.49 19.93 9.70
CA LYS A 2 24.30 20.39 10.46
C LYS A 2 23.84 19.26 11.36
N LYS A 3 23.14 19.60 12.45
CA LYS A 3 22.43 18.65 13.32
C LYS A 3 20.96 18.61 12.89
N ILE A 4 20.46 17.45 12.53
CA ILE A 4 19.12 17.28 12.00
C ILE A 4 18.35 16.27 12.85
N LEU A 5 17.11 16.61 13.19
CA LEU A 5 16.19 15.71 13.87
C LEU A 5 15.17 15.17 12.87
N CYS A 6 15.02 13.86 12.81
CA CYS A 6 13.95 13.18 12.10
C CYS A 6 12.97 12.60 13.12
N VAL A 7 11.71 13.01 13.06
CA VAL A 7 10.64 12.52 13.93
C VAL A 7 9.83 11.47 13.19
N GLY A 8 9.91 10.23 13.67
CA GLY A 8 9.40 9.02 13.05
C GLY A 8 10.53 8.17 12.45
N ALA A 9 10.62 6.90 12.85
CA ALA A 9 11.61 5.94 12.36
C ALA A 9 11.06 5.01 11.26
N GLY A 10 10.08 5.49 10.47
CA GLY A 10 9.56 4.82 9.28
C GLY A 10 10.48 5.01 8.07
N PHE A 11 10.09 4.42 6.92
CA PHE A 11 10.87 4.49 5.68
C PHE A 11 11.20 5.92 5.25
N SER A 12 10.26 6.87 5.33
CA SER A 12 10.48 8.25 4.89
C SER A 12 11.65 8.90 5.62
N CYS A 13 11.61 8.91 6.96
CA CYS A 13 12.72 9.47 7.74
C CYS A 13 14.00 8.65 7.64
N ALA A 14 13.92 7.32 7.53
CA ALA A 14 15.09 6.48 7.38
C ALA A 14 15.89 6.82 6.12
N VAL A 15 15.21 6.93 4.96
CA VAL A 15 15.84 7.31 3.69
C VAL A 15 16.42 8.72 3.76
N ILE A 16 15.65 9.69 4.27
CA ILE A 16 16.13 11.07 4.40
C ILE A 16 17.33 11.15 5.34
N ALA A 17 17.28 10.46 6.49
CA ALA A 17 18.39 10.42 7.43
C ALA A 17 19.66 9.83 6.80
N ARG A 18 19.51 8.77 6.02
CA ARG A 18 20.64 8.14 5.30
C ARG A 18 21.27 9.11 4.30
N GLU A 19 20.49 9.71 3.43
CA GLU A 19 20.97 10.65 2.41
C GLU A 19 21.67 11.86 3.03
N LEU A 20 21.12 12.41 4.11
CA LEU A 20 21.73 13.54 4.83
C LEU A 20 23.02 13.13 5.56
N ALA A 21 23.05 11.94 6.13
CA ALA A 21 24.23 11.42 6.81
C ALA A 21 25.40 11.16 5.85
N GLU A 22 25.11 10.67 4.64
CA GLU A 22 26.09 10.49 3.57
C GLU A 22 26.65 11.83 3.06
N GLN A 23 25.86 12.91 3.14
CA GLN A 23 26.33 14.27 2.87
C GLN A 23 27.13 14.90 4.03
N GLY A 24 27.40 14.14 5.09
CA GLY A 24 28.20 14.59 6.23
C GLY A 24 27.44 15.33 7.31
N HIS A 25 26.10 15.30 7.33
CA HIS A 25 25.28 15.82 8.41
C HIS A 25 25.20 14.81 9.57
N VAL A 26 24.92 15.28 10.78
CA VAL A 26 24.63 14.44 11.95
C VAL A 26 23.12 14.38 12.11
N VAL A 27 22.57 13.19 12.11
CA VAL A 27 21.11 12.97 12.14
C VAL A 27 20.72 12.17 13.37
N THR A 28 19.76 12.66 14.12
CA THR A 28 19.07 11.91 15.17
C THR A 28 17.69 11.53 14.66
N VAL A 29 17.34 10.27 14.77
CA VAL A 29 16.00 9.75 14.42
C VAL A 29 15.33 9.32 15.72
N ILE A 30 14.14 9.86 16.00
CA ILE A 30 13.35 9.48 17.17
C ILE A 30 12.05 8.85 16.76
N ASP A 31 11.55 7.89 17.55
CA ASP A 31 10.20 7.34 17.42
C ASP A 31 9.63 7.01 18.79
N GLN A 32 8.34 7.27 18.98
CA GLN A 32 7.65 6.92 20.23
C GLN A 32 7.47 5.40 20.39
N ARG A 33 7.55 4.63 19.32
CA ARG A 33 7.49 3.16 19.33
C ARG A 33 8.83 2.56 19.75
N SER A 34 8.79 1.30 20.16
CA SER A 34 9.99 0.53 20.53
C SER A 34 10.72 -0.10 19.33
N HIS A 35 10.29 0.20 18.10
CA HIS A 35 10.82 -0.40 16.87
C HIS A 35 10.88 0.62 15.74
N VAL A 36 11.72 0.37 14.76
CA VAL A 36 11.79 1.09 13.49
C VAL A 36 10.79 0.54 12.46
N ALA A 37 10.79 1.09 11.27
CA ALA A 37 9.97 0.74 10.10
C ALA A 37 8.50 1.23 10.18
N GLY A 38 8.09 1.91 11.25
CA GLY A 38 6.74 2.47 11.34
C GLY A 38 5.65 1.40 11.11
N ASN A 39 4.71 1.66 10.21
CA ASN A 39 3.64 0.71 9.87
C ASN A 39 4.11 -0.46 8.99
N CYS A 40 5.33 -0.40 8.43
CA CYS A 40 5.94 -1.53 7.73
C CYS A 40 6.69 -2.49 8.67
N HIS A 41 6.60 -2.28 10.00
CA HIS A 41 7.29 -3.14 10.97
C HIS A 41 6.92 -4.61 10.78
N THR A 42 7.98 -5.43 10.71
CA THR A 42 7.89 -6.89 10.62
C THR A 42 8.71 -7.52 11.73
N GLN A 43 8.24 -8.62 12.27
CA GLN A 43 8.98 -9.43 13.23
C GLN A 43 8.74 -10.91 12.98
N ARG A 44 9.69 -11.75 13.36
CA ARG A 44 9.45 -13.19 13.34
C ARG A 44 8.69 -13.60 14.59
N ASP A 45 7.70 -14.44 14.38
CA ASP A 45 7.01 -15.12 15.47
C ASP A 45 7.96 -16.12 16.15
N ASP A 46 8.06 -16.06 17.48
CA ASP A 46 9.04 -16.83 18.22
C ASP A 46 8.75 -18.35 18.21
N GLU A 47 7.50 -18.75 18.06
CA GLU A 47 7.10 -20.17 18.06
C GLU A 47 7.22 -20.80 16.68
N THR A 48 6.77 -20.10 15.65
CA THR A 48 6.63 -20.64 14.30
C THR A 48 7.76 -20.22 13.35
N GLY A 49 8.50 -19.16 13.71
CA GLY A 49 9.51 -18.53 12.85
C GLY A 49 8.93 -17.79 11.63
N ILE A 50 7.60 -17.66 11.55
CA ILE A 50 6.92 -16.97 10.45
C ILE A 50 7.16 -15.46 10.55
N MET A 51 7.46 -14.83 9.42
CA MET A 51 7.59 -13.37 9.35
C MET A 51 6.20 -12.72 9.39
N LEU A 52 5.93 -11.97 10.45
CA LEU A 52 4.67 -11.26 10.65
C LEU A 52 4.78 -9.81 10.21
N HIS A 53 3.78 -9.32 9.50
CA HIS A 53 3.55 -7.90 9.24
C HIS A 53 2.63 -7.36 10.32
N VAL A 54 3.19 -6.70 11.34
CA VAL A 54 2.49 -6.38 12.59
C VAL A 54 1.29 -5.46 12.38
N TYR A 55 1.39 -4.50 11.46
CA TYR A 55 0.36 -3.49 11.20
C TYR A 55 -0.41 -3.74 9.88
N GLY A 56 -0.27 -4.90 9.31
CA GLY A 56 -0.90 -5.28 8.05
C GLY A 56 0.10 -5.56 6.94
N PRO A 57 -0.29 -6.35 5.93
CA PRO A 57 0.61 -6.80 4.88
C PRO A 57 1.02 -5.64 3.97
N HIS A 58 2.30 -5.51 3.74
CA HIS A 58 2.89 -4.60 2.77
C HIS A 58 3.64 -5.43 1.72
N ILE A 59 3.37 -5.15 0.45
CA ILE A 59 4.08 -5.76 -0.68
C ILE A 59 4.79 -4.62 -1.39
N PHE A 60 6.10 -4.75 -1.55
CA PHE A 60 6.88 -3.74 -2.27
C PHE A 60 6.63 -3.86 -3.77
N HIS A 61 6.26 -2.75 -4.41
CA HIS A 61 6.05 -2.70 -5.85
C HIS A 61 6.37 -1.31 -6.41
N THR A 62 7.03 -1.26 -7.56
CA THR A 62 7.38 -0.01 -8.24
C THR A 62 7.69 -0.26 -9.72
N ASP A 63 7.55 0.78 -10.55
CA ASP A 63 8.07 0.81 -11.91
C ASP A 63 9.36 1.64 -12.00
N ASN A 64 9.75 2.30 -10.91
CA ASN A 64 10.95 3.11 -10.85
C ASN A 64 12.19 2.28 -10.57
N GLN A 65 13.10 2.20 -11.54
CA GLN A 65 14.34 1.46 -11.44
C GLN A 65 15.25 1.99 -10.31
N GLU A 66 15.33 3.32 -10.14
CA GLU A 66 16.18 3.92 -9.10
C GLU A 66 15.72 3.53 -7.70
N VAL A 67 14.39 3.50 -7.48
CA VAL A 67 13.78 3.08 -6.20
C VAL A 67 14.05 1.59 -5.96
N TRP A 68 13.93 0.76 -7.00
CA TRP A 68 14.22 -0.67 -6.91
C TRP A 68 15.70 -0.93 -6.59
N ASP A 69 16.60 -0.26 -7.29
CA ASP A 69 18.05 -0.37 -7.07
C ASP A 69 18.45 0.16 -5.70
N TYR A 70 17.82 1.25 -5.24
CA TYR A 70 18.07 1.81 -3.91
C TYR A 70 17.71 0.82 -2.81
N ILE A 71 16.49 0.29 -2.83
CA ILE A 71 16.03 -0.59 -1.75
C ILE A 71 16.82 -1.91 -1.68
N ASN A 72 17.24 -2.43 -2.85
CA ASN A 72 18.05 -3.64 -2.93
C ASN A 72 19.48 -3.48 -2.39
N LYS A 73 19.97 -2.27 -2.14
CA LYS A 73 21.23 -2.04 -1.40
C LYS A 73 21.11 -2.43 0.07
N TYR A 74 19.90 -2.43 0.61
CA TYR A 74 19.64 -2.60 2.04
C TYR A 74 18.97 -3.92 2.41
N GLY A 75 18.54 -4.70 1.43
CA GLY A 75 17.98 -6.03 1.65
C GLY A 75 17.64 -6.76 0.37
N GLU A 76 17.58 -8.07 0.45
CA GLU A 76 17.21 -8.94 -0.66
C GLU A 76 15.70 -9.06 -0.77
N PHE A 77 15.14 -8.96 -1.98
CA PHE A 77 13.74 -9.17 -2.28
C PHE A 77 13.50 -10.47 -3.02
N LYS A 78 12.58 -11.28 -2.54
CA LYS A 78 12.06 -12.44 -3.26
C LYS A 78 10.92 -11.98 -4.17
N PRO A 79 10.90 -12.38 -5.45
CA PRO A 79 9.79 -12.07 -6.35
C PRO A 79 8.46 -12.54 -5.74
N PHE A 80 7.48 -11.66 -5.70
CA PHE A 80 6.16 -11.97 -5.20
C PHE A 80 5.11 -11.22 -6.00
N ILE A 81 4.20 -11.98 -6.62
CA ILE A 81 3.05 -11.43 -7.35
C ILE A 81 1.81 -11.66 -6.51
N ASN A 82 1.18 -10.58 -6.08
CA ASN A 82 -0.05 -10.66 -5.30
C ASN A 82 -1.25 -10.97 -6.21
N ARG A 83 -1.96 -12.06 -5.91
CA ARG A 83 -3.23 -12.44 -6.56
C ARG A 83 -4.32 -12.54 -5.53
N VAL A 84 -5.23 -11.58 -5.57
CA VAL A 84 -6.32 -11.47 -4.61
C VAL A 84 -7.52 -12.30 -5.08
N LYS A 85 -8.16 -12.97 -4.13
CA LYS A 85 -9.42 -13.69 -4.35
C LYS A 85 -10.50 -13.09 -3.44
N ALA A 86 -11.72 -13.01 -3.96
CA ALA A 86 -12.88 -12.60 -3.19
C ALA A 86 -13.90 -13.74 -3.15
N VAL A 87 -14.55 -13.89 -2.01
CA VAL A 87 -15.68 -14.80 -1.86
C VAL A 87 -16.97 -13.99 -1.92
N SER A 88 -17.87 -14.35 -2.81
CA SER A 88 -19.20 -13.78 -2.93
C SER A 88 -20.20 -14.87 -3.30
N LYS A 89 -21.32 -14.99 -2.57
CA LYS A 89 -22.38 -15.99 -2.82
C LYS A 89 -21.83 -17.41 -3.03
N ASP A 90 -21.00 -17.89 -2.08
CA ASP A 90 -20.40 -19.25 -2.09
C ASP A 90 -19.46 -19.55 -3.28
N SER A 91 -19.07 -18.54 -4.02
CA SER A 91 -18.11 -18.66 -5.13
C SER A 91 -16.87 -17.83 -4.89
N VAL A 92 -15.72 -18.31 -5.42
CA VAL A 92 -14.43 -17.62 -5.34
C VAL A 92 -14.14 -16.95 -6.68
N TYR A 93 -13.84 -15.66 -6.63
CA TYR A 93 -13.56 -14.84 -7.80
C TYR A 93 -12.14 -14.27 -7.76
N SER A 94 -11.54 -14.08 -8.92
CA SER A 94 -10.27 -13.36 -9.07
C SER A 94 -10.48 -11.85 -8.99
N LEU A 95 -9.57 -11.14 -8.28
CA LEU A 95 -9.51 -9.69 -8.25
C LEU A 95 -8.09 -9.19 -8.64
N PRO A 96 -7.97 -8.01 -9.26
CA PRO A 96 -9.03 -7.06 -9.68
C PRO A 96 -10.04 -7.71 -10.62
N ILE A 97 -11.25 -7.11 -10.73
CA ILE A 97 -12.27 -7.61 -11.67
C ILE A 97 -11.64 -7.72 -13.05
N ASN A 98 -11.63 -8.91 -13.61
CA ASN A 98 -11.02 -9.24 -14.89
C ASN A 98 -11.98 -10.10 -15.75
N LEU A 99 -11.55 -10.53 -16.93
CA LEU A 99 -12.41 -11.27 -17.85
C LEU A 99 -12.90 -12.61 -17.24
N HIS A 100 -12.09 -13.29 -16.40
CA HIS A 100 -12.56 -14.47 -15.65
C HIS A 100 -13.67 -14.09 -14.68
N THR A 101 -13.47 -13.02 -13.89
CA THR A 101 -14.45 -12.56 -12.92
C THR A 101 -15.78 -12.22 -13.58
N ILE A 102 -15.73 -11.46 -14.69
CA ILE A 102 -16.92 -11.06 -15.45
C ILE A 102 -17.66 -12.27 -15.98
N ASN A 103 -16.95 -13.18 -16.66
CA ASN A 103 -17.55 -14.37 -17.26
C ASN A 103 -18.14 -15.31 -16.20
N GLN A 104 -17.42 -15.53 -15.11
CA GLN A 104 -17.89 -16.38 -14.01
C GLN A 104 -19.11 -15.77 -13.31
N PHE A 105 -19.07 -14.48 -13.00
CA PHE A 105 -20.12 -13.78 -12.25
C PHE A 105 -21.44 -13.75 -13.02
N PHE A 106 -21.38 -13.43 -14.32
CA PHE A 106 -22.55 -13.32 -15.16
C PHE A 106 -22.92 -14.63 -15.87
N ASN A 107 -22.18 -15.72 -15.61
CA ASN A 107 -22.33 -17.02 -16.31
C ASN A 107 -22.32 -16.87 -17.83
N LYS A 108 -21.26 -16.24 -18.36
CA LYS A 108 -21.05 -15.91 -19.77
C LYS A 108 -19.70 -16.42 -20.27
N GLN A 109 -19.51 -16.34 -21.60
CA GLN A 109 -18.26 -16.68 -22.29
C GLN A 109 -17.88 -15.52 -23.24
N PHE A 110 -17.79 -14.35 -22.69
CA PHE A 110 -17.45 -13.15 -23.45
C PHE A 110 -15.97 -13.13 -23.84
N ASN A 111 -15.71 -12.66 -25.05
CA ASN A 111 -14.39 -12.13 -25.40
C ASN A 111 -14.21 -10.70 -24.77
N PRO A 112 -12.99 -10.13 -24.83
CA PRO A 112 -12.72 -8.81 -24.25
C PRO A 112 -13.71 -7.72 -24.64
N LYS A 113 -14.03 -7.60 -25.94
CA LYS A 113 -14.94 -6.59 -26.47
C LYS A 113 -16.39 -6.79 -25.98
N GLN A 114 -16.86 -8.01 -25.99
CA GLN A 114 -18.19 -8.34 -25.50
C GLN A 114 -18.33 -8.08 -24.00
N ALA A 115 -17.28 -8.37 -23.21
CA ALA A 115 -17.26 -8.08 -21.79
C ALA A 115 -17.30 -6.56 -21.52
N GLN A 116 -16.56 -5.77 -22.30
CA GLN A 116 -16.60 -4.31 -22.20
C GLN A 116 -18.00 -3.77 -22.52
N GLU A 117 -18.57 -4.14 -23.66
CA GLU A 117 -19.93 -3.76 -24.06
C GLU A 117 -20.99 -4.19 -23.03
N TRP A 118 -20.78 -5.33 -22.36
CA TRP A 118 -21.70 -5.79 -21.32
C TRP A 118 -21.62 -4.91 -20.07
N ILE A 119 -20.40 -4.62 -19.60
CA ILE A 119 -20.22 -3.76 -18.43
C ILE A 119 -20.75 -2.34 -18.69
N GLU A 120 -20.49 -1.78 -19.88
CA GLU A 120 -21.05 -0.48 -20.28
C GLU A 120 -22.59 -0.45 -20.22
N LYS A 121 -23.25 -1.56 -20.53
CA LYS A 121 -24.73 -1.70 -20.41
C LYS A 121 -25.20 -1.84 -18.96
N GLN A 122 -24.36 -2.32 -18.05
CA GLN A 122 -24.68 -2.42 -16.63
C GLN A 122 -24.45 -1.08 -15.90
N ALA A 123 -23.64 -0.20 -16.46
CA ALA A 123 -23.30 1.09 -15.93
C ALA A 123 -24.55 1.99 -15.78
N ASP A 124 -24.67 2.69 -14.66
CA ASP A 124 -25.74 3.64 -14.43
C ASP A 124 -25.35 5.02 -14.99
N LEU A 125 -25.67 5.24 -16.26
CA LEU A 125 -25.39 6.48 -16.95
C LEU A 125 -26.33 7.63 -16.57
N SER A 126 -27.38 7.40 -15.76
CA SER A 126 -28.22 8.47 -15.21
C SER A 126 -27.49 9.31 -14.16
N ILE A 127 -26.40 8.77 -13.62
CA ILE A 127 -25.50 9.47 -12.70
C ILE A 127 -24.49 10.26 -13.53
N GLU A 128 -24.75 11.52 -13.81
CA GLU A 128 -23.86 12.36 -14.63
C GLU A 128 -22.56 12.73 -13.91
N GLU A 129 -22.68 13.24 -12.66
CA GLU A 129 -21.55 13.64 -11.82
C GLU A 129 -21.60 12.91 -10.47
N PRO A 130 -20.92 11.78 -10.32
CA PRO A 130 -20.94 11.02 -9.07
C PRO A 130 -20.23 11.79 -7.95
N VAL A 131 -20.90 11.97 -6.83
CA VAL A 131 -20.39 12.65 -5.62
C VAL A 131 -19.90 11.63 -4.60
N THR A 132 -20.55 10.47 -4.55
CA THR A 132 -20.26 9.42 -3.57
C THR A 132 -19.52 8.23 -4.20
N PHE A 133 -18.86 7.45 -3.35
CA PHE A 133 -18.23 6.18 -3.75
C PHE A 133 -19.24 5.23 -4.42
N GLU A 134 -20.45 5.11 -3.86
CA GLU A 134 -21.50 4.27 -4.39
C GLU A 134 -21.91 4.69 -5.80
N GLU A 135 -22.20 5.98 -6.01
CA GLU A 135 -22.54 6.52 -7.32
C GLU A 135 -21.42 6.29 -8.34
N GLN A 136 -20.17 6.52 -7.93
CA GLN A 136 -19.01 6.28 -8.78
C GLN A 136 -18.88 4.81 -9.19
N ALA A 137 -19.10 3.89 -8.25
CA ALA A 137 -19.08 2.46 -8.53
C ALA A 137 -20.22 2.03 -9.46
N MET A 138 -21.44 2.48 -9.19
CA MET A 138 -22.60 2.16 -10.03
C MET A 138 -22.43 2.69 -11.46
N ARG A 139 -21.88 3.90 -11.61
CA ARG A 139 -21.58 4.49 -12.91
C ARG A 139 -20.55 3.69 -13.71
N PHE A 140 -19.56 3.07 -13.04
CA PHE A 140 -18.48 2.34 -13.74
C PHE A 140 -18.82 0.90 -14.05
N ILE A 141 -19.42 0.16 -13.11
CA ILE A 141 -19.55 -1.30 -13.19
C ILE A 141 -20.97 -1.81 -12.96
N GLY A 142 -21.89 -0.90 -12.66
CA GLY A 142 -23.25 -1.25 -12.37
C GLY A 142 -23.46 -1.85 -10.97
N LYS A 143 -24.74 -1.98 -10.63
CA LYS A 143 -25.18 -2.37 -9.29
C LYS A 143 -24.72 -3.75 -8.85
N ASP A 144 -24.73 -4.72 -9.74
CA ASP A 144 -24.48 -6.12 -9.38
C ASP A 144 -23.03 -6.38 -8.95
N LEU A 145 -22.06 -5.88 -9.72
CA LEU A 145 -20.63 -5.98 -9.37
C LEU A 145 -20.28 -5.11 -8.16
N TYR A 146 -20.92 -3.93 -8.04
CA TYR A 146 -20.75 -3.07 -6.88
C TYR A 146 -21.14 -3.81 -5.59
N HIS A 147 -22.33 -4.37 -5.52
CA HIS A 147 -22.75 -5.10 -4.32
C HIS A 147 -21.96 -6.37 -4.05
N ALA A 148 -21.52 -7.06 -5.11
CA ALA A 148 -20.79 -8.31 -4.95
C ALA A 148 -19.35 -8.13 -4.41
N PHE A 149 -18.64 -7.05 -4.83
CA PHE A 149 -17.21 -6.93 -4.60
C PHE A 149 -16.76 -5.66 -3.88
N PHE A 150 -17.59 -4.61 -3.83
CA PHE A 150 -17.19 -3.32 -3.27
C PHE A 150 -17.96 -2.91 -2.02
N TYR A 151 -19.26 -3.04 -2.02
CA TYR A 151 -20.12 -2.55 -0.93
C TYR A 151 -19.66 -3.07 0.45
N GLY A 152 -19.65 -4.38 0.62
CA GLY A 152 -19.33 -5.02 1.91
C GLY A 152 -17.89 -4.76 2.36
N TYR A 153 -16.95 -4.84 1.43
CA TYR A 153 -15.54 -4.55 1.72
C TYR A 153 -15.32 -3.09 2.13
N THR A 154 -15.86 -2.15 1.35
CA THR A 154 -15.71 -0.72 1.62
C THR A 154 -16.33 -0.33 2.95
N LYS A 155 -17.57 -0.80 3.23
CA LYS A 155 -18.23 -0.58 4.51
C LYS A 155 -17.40 -1.12 5.69
N LYS A 156 -16.86 -2.33 5.58
CA LYS A 156 -16.01 -2.93 6.63
C LYS A 156 -14.71 -2.14 6.82
N GLN A 157 -14.07 -1.72 5.74
CA GLN A 157 -12.77 -1.05 5.78
C GLN A 157 -12.87 0.37 6.36
N TRP A 158 -13.92 1.09 6.03
CA TRP A 158 -14.08 2.50 6.42
C TRP A 158 -14.98 2.70 7.65
N GLY A 159 -15.76 1.68 8.04
CA GLY A 159 -16.75 1.80 9.12
C GLY A 159 -17.93 2.72 8.79
N LEU A 160 -18.07 3.13 7.51
CA LEU A 160 -19.09 4.04 6.99
C LEU A 160 -19.81 3.40 5.81
N GLU A 161 -21.03 3.85 5.53
CA GLU A 161 -21.73 3.45 4.31
C GLU A 161 -21.02 4.05 3.08
N PRO A 162 -20.86 3.30 1.97
CA PRO A 162 -20.21 3.81 0.76
C PRO A 162 -20.83 5.09 0.18
N LYS A 163 -22.10 5.30 0.39
CA LYS A 163 -22.81 6.56 0.02
C LYS A 163 -22.39 7.79 0.83
N GLU A 164 -21.69 7.59 1.96
CA GLU A 164 -21.16 8.66 2.81
C GLU A 164 -19.70 8.98 2.49
N LEU A 165 -19.06 8.14 1.65
CA LEU A 165 -17.68 8.30 1.22
C LEU A 165 -17.60 9.08 -0.09
N PRO A 166 -16.62 9.98 -0.27
CA PRO A 166 -16.50 10.75 -1.51
C PRO A 166 -16.11 9.88 -2.70
N ALA A 167 -16.60 10.22 -3.89
CA ALA A 167 -16.31 9.54 -5.15
C ALA A 167 -14.79 9.47 -5.45
N SER A 168 -14.02 10.43 -4.93
CA SER A 168 -12.56 10.51 -5.12
C SER A 168 -11.79 9.31 -4.58
N ILE A 169 -12.35 8.54 -3.64
CA ILE A 169 -11.77 7.28 -3.13
C ILE A 169 -11.75 6.22 -4.23
N LEU A 170 -12.72 6.25 -5.15
CA LEU A 170 -12.85 5.32 -6.26
C LEU A 170 -12.48 5.97 -7.60
N LYS A 171 -11.37 6.67 -7.67
CA LYS A 171 -10.93 7.32 -8.91
C LYS A 171 -10.66 6.37 -10.06
N ARG A 172 -10.28 5.13 -9.77
CA ARG A 172 -9.98 4.09 -10.76
C ARG A 172 -10.44 2.73 -10.25
N LEU A 173 -11.51 2.22 -10.83
CA LEU A 173 -11.82 0.81 -10.72
C LEU A 173 -10.91 0.05 -11.70
N PRO A 174 -10.06 -0.84 -11.23
CA PRO A 174 -9.28 -1.68 -12.12
C PRO A 174 -10.20 -2.81 -12.65
N VAL A 175 -11.01 -2.49 -13.65
CA VAL A 175 -11.69 -3.51 -14.46
C VAL A 175 -10.81 -3.81 -15.65
N ARG A 176 -10.44 -5.06 -15.80
CA ARG A 176 -9.59 -5.55 -16.88
C ARG A 176 -10.38 -6.44 -17.82
N PHE A 177 -10.38 -6.12 -19.10
CA PHE A 177 -11.00 -6.96 -20.13
C PHE A 177 -10.02 -7.97 -20.73
N ASN A 178 -9.13 -8.50 -19.88
CA ASN A 178 -8.19 -9.57 -20.16
C ASN A 178 -8.13 -10.52 -18.96
N TYR A 179 -7.26 -11.54 -19.01
CA TYR A 179 -7.13 -12.56 -17.96
C TYR A 179 -6.05 -12.25 -16.91
N ASP A 180 -5.51 -11.02 -16.89
CA ASP A 180 -4.51 -10.62 -15.91
C ASP A 180 -5.16 -10.43 -14.54
N ASP A 181 -4.82 -11.28 -13.58
CA ASP A 181 -5.27 -11.26 -12.18
C ASP A 181 -4.17 -10.78 -11.21
N ASN A 182 -3.07 -10.25 -11.71
CA ASN A 182 -2.06 -9.64 -10.85
C ASN A 182 -2.64 -8.39 -10.19
N TYR A 183 -2.51 -8.27 -8.87
CA TYR A 183 -3.08 -7.12 -8.15
C TYR A 183 -2.40 -5.81 -8.57
N PHE A 184 -1.08 -5.80 -8.65
CA PHE A 184 -0.29 -4.68 -9.15
C PHE A 184 0.14 -4.91 -10.59
N SER A 185 0.25 -3.83 -11.34
CA SER A 185 0.78 -3.82 -12.72
C SER A 185 2.25 -3.42 -12.82
N HIS A 186 2.89 -3.06 -11.69
CA HIS A 186 4.27 -2.62 -11.64
C HIS A 186 5.25 -3.75 -12.01
N HIS A 187 6.35 -3.36 -12.65
CA HIS A 187 7.37 -4.30 -13.13
C HIS A 187 8.11 -4.98 -11.97
N PHE A 188 8.51 -4.20 -10.97
CA PHE A 188 9.20 -4.70 -9.79
C PHE A 188 8.22 -4.97 -8.69
N GLN A 189 8.16 -6.22 -8.23
CA GLN A 189 7.30 -6.65 -7.14
C GLN A 189 8.01 -7.69 -6.29
N GLY A 190 7.97 -7.55 -4.97
CA GLY A 190 8.66 -8.49 -4.10
C GLY A 190 8.36 -8.32 -2.63
N MET A 191 8.78 -9.32 -1.88
CA MET A 191 8.76 -9.34 -0.42
C MET A 191 10.19 -9.42 0.10
N PRO A 192 10.56 -8.59 1.10
CA PRO A 192 11.90 -8.66 1.66
C PRO A 192 12.13 -9.98 2.39
N SER A 193 13.26 -10.64 2.10
CA SER A 193 13.60 -11.95 2.65
C SER A 193 13.68 -11.97 4.18
N GLU A 194 14.20 -10.88 4.77
CA GLU A 194 14.38 -10.72 6.22
C GLU A 194 13.38 -9.71 6.83
N GLY A 195 12.33 -9.36 6.08
CA GLY A 195 11.32 -8.39 6.51
C GLY A 195 11.74 -6.93 6.33
N TYR A 196 10.74 -6.05 6.42
CA TYR A 196 10.95 -4.61 6.21
C TYR A 196 11.74 -3.94 7.34
N THR A 197 11.58 -4.42 8.57
CA THR A 197 12.31 -3.88 9.73
C THR A 197 13.81 -3.96 9.49
N LYS A 198 14.30 -5.10 8.99
CA LYS A 198 15.71 -5.30 8.70
C LYS A 198 16.24 -4.34 7.63
N ILE A 199 15.43 -4.04 6.62
CA ILE A 199 15.80 -3.05 5.60
C ILE A 199 15.97 -1.66 6.22
N VAL A 200 14.99 -1.23 7.05
CA VAL A 200 15.07 0.08 7.70
C VAL A 200 16.24 0.15 8.68
N GLU A 201 16.51 -0.90 9.44
CA GLU A 201 17.73 -1.00 10.27
C GLU A 201 19.00 -0.80 9.45
N ASN A 202 19.10 -1.47 8.29
CA ASN A 202 20.25 -1.35 7.41
C ASN A 202 20.38 0.05 6.79
N ILE A 203 19.27 0.71 6.44
CA ILE A 203 19.27 2.10 5.98
C ILE A 203 19.79 3.02 7.09
N LEU A 204 19.34 2.84 8.33
CA LEU A 204 19.70 3.66 9.48
C LEU A 204 21.09 3.34 10.03
N ASN A 205 21.69 2.22 9.64
CA ASN A 205 23.03 1.83 10.09
C ASN A 205 24.11 2.68 9.41
N HIS A 206 24.38 3.87 9.96
CA HIS A 206 25.39 4.79 9.48
C HIS A 206 26.04 5.53 10.66
N LYS A 207 27.35 5.79 10.60
CA LYS A 207 28.13 6.42 11.68
C LYS A 207 27.62 7.80 12.13
N ASN A 208 26.93 8.52 11.25
CA ASN A 208 26.38 9.84 11.50
C ASN A 208 24.87 9.81 11.85
N ILE A 209 24.28 8.62 12.05
CA ILE A 209 22.87 8.47 12.44
C ILE A 209 22.81 7.88 13.85
N THR A 210 22.03 8.48 14.70
CA THR A 210 21.62 7.96 16.01
C THR A 210 20.12 7.71 15.99
N VAL A 211 19.67 6.56 16.52
CA VAL A 211 18.26 6.21 16.59
C VAL A 211 17.86 6.05 18.06
N ASP A 212 16.92 6.88 18.51
CA ASP A 212 16.38 6.89 19.85
C ASP A 212 14.89 6.49 19.81
N LEU A 213 14.63 5.23 20.09
CA LEU A 213 13.28 4.66 20.19
C LEU A 213 12.65 4.94 21.57
N ASN A 214 11.35 4.70 21.72
CA ASN A 214 10.58 5.03 22.93
C ASN A 214 10.70 6.51 23.32
N THR A 215 10.93 7.39 22.34
CA THR A 215 11.18 8.81 22.52
C THR A 215 10.12 9.63 21.82
N CYS A 216 9.29 10.35 22.58
CA CYS A 216 8.33 11.30 22.05
C CYS A 216 9.01 12.62 21.70
N PHE A 217 8.56 13.24 20.62
CA PHE A 217 9.00 14.58 20.27
C PHE A 217 8.48 15.60 21.31
N ASP A 218 9.37 16.48 21.75
CA ASP A 218 9.03 17.64 22.55
C ASP A 218 9.52 18.93 21.89
N LYS A 219 8.75 20.00 22.01
CA LYS A 219 9.09 21.31 21.39
C LYS A 219 10.42 21.90 21.88
N SER A 220 10.88 21.54 23.07
CA SER A 220 12.20 21.97 23.59
C SER A 220 13.35 21.40 22.74
N MET A 221 13.15 20.31 22.01
CA MET A 221 14.15 19.75 21.12
C MET A 221 14.46 20.67 19.92
N LEU A 222 13.52 21.52 19.50
CA LEU A 222 13.71 22.42 18.34
C LEU A 222 14.96 23.29 18.45
N SER A 223 15.34 23.72 19.66
CA SER A 223 16.52 24.54 19.88
C SER A 223 17.85 23.78 19.79
N GLN A 224 17.84 22.46 19.75
CA GLN A 224 19.02 21.60 19.75
C GLN A 224 19.47 21.19 18.35
N TYR A 225 18.62 21.43 17.35
CA TYR A 225 18.83 20.99 15.95
C TYR A 225 18.68 22.15 14.97
N ASP A 226 19.46 22.11 13.90
CA ASP A 226 19.38 23.11 12.82
C ASP A 226 18.12 22.94 11.97
N HIS A 227 17.62 21.70 11.85
CA HIS A 227 16.40 21.37 11.11
C HIS A 227 15.68 20.20 11.77
N VAL A 228 14.35 20.20 11.64
CA VAL A 228 13.48 19.09 12.06
C VAL A 228 12.64 18.63 10.87
N ILE A 229 12.65 17.33 10.63
CA ILE A 229 11.88 16.65 9.59
C ILE A 229 10.82 15.79 10.28
N TRP A 230 9.56 15.98 9.92
CA TRP A 230 8.43 15.32 10.54
C TRP A 230 7.82 14.29 9.60
N SER A 231 7.74 13.03 10.02
CA SER A 231 7.11 11.91 9.31
C SER A 231 6.41 10.92 10.27
N ALA A 232 6.00 11.42 11.46
CA ALA A 232 5.25 10.63 12.44
C ALA A 232 3.76 11.00 12.42
#